data_8ae978d54bd407cdddb6272782883c13
#
_entry.id   8ae978d54bd407cdddb6272782883c13
#
_cell.length_a   1.000
_cell.length_b   1.000
_cell.length_c   1.000
_cell.angle_alpha   90.00
_cell.angle_beta   90.00
_cell.angle_gamma   90.00
#
_symmetry.space_group_name_H-M   'P 1'
#
loop_
_entity.id
_entity.type
_entity.pdbx_description
1 polymer ?
#
loop_
_entity_poly.entity_id
_entity_poly.type
_entity_poly.pdbx_seq_one_letter_code
_entity_poly.pdbx_strand_id
1 'polypeptide(L)'
;MVSTGTSDSESNDSHYFDQSPSTASKRQQIELVLPDVFLSLTTDAGVFSAGQVDKGTRYLLKGLPTLDSLPASPETVLDLGCGYGPIGLTVARRAPSASVWGVDVNERALGLARENAEANDITNATFVLASDIDPELRFDLIVSNPPIRIGKQALHELLSTWLDRLTPTGRAWLVVQKHLGSDSLAAWMTAQGWATARLGSRKGFRILEVRARKGLAQEITT
;
A
#
# COMPACT_ATOMS: atom_id res chain seq x y z
N MET A 1 -16.12 25.66 44.76
CA MET A 1 -15.65 25.86 43.37
C MET A 1 -14.60 24.81 43.10
N VAL A 2 -14.96 23.77 42.40
CA VAL A 2 -14.05 22.70 41.99
C VAL A 2 -14.07 22.71 40.46
N SER A 3 -12.94 23.11 39.88
CA SER A 3 -12.71 23.11 38.44
C SER A 3 -12.32 21.70 38.00
N THR A 4 -13.17 21.04 37.25
CA THR A 4 -12.88 19.78 36.60
C THR A 4 -12.17 20.08 35.27
N GLY A 5 -10.86 19.84 35.22
CA GLY A 5 -10.10 19.83 33.99
C GLY A 5 -10.44 18.57 33.19
N THR A 6 -11.09 18.75 32.09
CA THR A 6 -11.20 17.76 31.03
C THR A 6 -9.86 17.67 30.32
N SER A 7 -9.20 16.54 30.45
CA SER A 7 -8.03 16.19 29.64
C SER A 7 -8.47 15.80 28.25
N ASP A 8 -8.26 16.68 27.28
CA ASP A 8 -8.40 16.40 25.87
C ASP A 8 -7.27 15.44 25.44
N SER A 9 -7.61 14.17 25.35
CA SER A 9 -6.83 13.20 24.59
C SER A 9 -7.24 13.29 23.11
N GLU A 10 -6.90 14.41 22.46
CA GLU A 10 -7.05 14.51 21.01
C GLU A 10 -6.02 13.59 20.33
N SER A 11 -6.55 12.74 19.51
CA SER A 11 -5.92 11.65 18.81
C SER A 11 -4.77 12.11 17.90
N ASN A 12 -3.58 11.59 18.16
CA ASN A 12 -2.36 11.77 17.36
C ASN A 12 -2.44 11.06 15.97
N ASP A 13 -3.63 10.66 15.53
CA ASP A 13 -3.87 9.80 14.36
C ASP A 13 -4.16 10.57 13.05
N SER A 14 -4.49 11.90 13.11
CA SER A 14 -4.82 12.70 11.92
C SER A 14 -3.60 13.14 11.10
N HIS A 15 -2.42 13.22 11.72
CA HIS A 15 -1.23 13.81 11.09
C HIS A 15 -0.54 12.94 10.02
N TYR A 16 -0.87 11.64 9.93
CA TYR A 16 -0.23 10.74 8.95
C TYR A 16 -0.80 10.86 7.54
N PHE A 17 -2.00 11.43 7.39
CA PHE A 17 -2.71 11.57 6.13
C PHE A 17 -2.66 13.00 5.56
N ASP A 18 -1.92 13.91 6.21
CA ASP A 18 -1.70 15.26 5.73
C ASP A 18 -0.60 15.27 4.67
N GLN A 19 -0.79 16.04 3.61
CA GLN A 19 0.22 16.23 2.54
C GLN A 19 1.57 16.70 3.10
N SER A 20 1.54 17.53 4.13
CA SER A 20 2.73 18.06 4.80
C SER A 20 2.60 17.94 6.30
N PRO A 21 3.10 16.87 6.93
CA PRO A 21 2.98 16.70 8.37
C PRO A 21 3.71 17.82 9.12
N SER A 22 3.01 18.46 10.04
CA SER A 22 3.54 19.53 10.91
C SER A 22 4.52 19.01 11.99
N THR A 23 4.61 17.69 12.14
CA THR A 23 5.49 17.05 13.14
C THR A 23 6.95 17.30 12.80
N ALA A 24 7.74 17.69 13.80
CA ALA A 24 9.19 17.86 13.67
C ALA A 24 9.85 16.55 13.20
N SER A 25 10.80 16.67 12.27
CA SER A 25 11.53 15.51 11.74
C SER A 25 12.34 14.81 12.84
N LYS A 26 12.24 13.49 12.88
CA LYS A 26 13.05 12.59 13.70
C LYS A 26 13.37 11.34 12.90
N ARG A 27 14.36 11.46 12.05
CA ARG A 27 14.79 10.38 11.16
C ARG A 27 15.37 9.20 11.94
N GLN A 28 15.05 7.98 11.47
CA GLN A 28 15.55 6.73 12.03
C GLN A 28 15.89 5.78 10.89
N GLN A 29 16.91 4.96 11.10
CA GLN A 29 17.21 3.86 10.21
C GLN A 29 16.62 2.57 10.76
N ILE A 30 15.98 1.80 9.90
CA ILE A 30 15.40 0.50 10.20
C ILE A 30 15.76 -0.49 9.10
N GLU A 31 15.72 -1.78 9.43
CA GLU A 31 16.01 -2.84 8.48
C GLU A 31 14.76 -3.66 8.17
N LEU A 32 14.56 -3.95 6.90
CA LEU A 32 13.62 -4.96 6.44
C LEU A 32 14.39 -6.19 5.99
N VAL A 33 14.32 -7.23 6.81
CA VAL A 33 14.96 -8.52 6.54
C VAL A 33 13.87 -9.54 6.19
N LEU A 34 13.91 -10.04 4.96
CA LEU A 34 13.12 -11.15 4.44
C LEU A 34 14.08 -12.27 4.00
N PRO A 35 13.59 -13.50 3.75
CA PRO A 35 14.48 -14.60 3.33
C PRO A 35 15.26 -14.32 2.03
N ASP A 36 14.72 -13.47 1.16
CA ASP A 36 15.18 -13.18 -0.20
C ASP A 36 15.54 -11.71 -0.43
N VAL A 37 15.17 -10.81 0.49
CA VAL A 37 15.37 -9.36 0.34
C VAL A 37 15.87 -8.75 1.64
N PHE A 38 16.91 -7.94 1.52
CA PHE A 38 17.38 -7.04 2.57
C PHE A 38 17.27 -5.58 2.08
N LEU A 39 16.67 -4.72 2.89
CA LEU A 39 16.61 -3.28 2.63
C LEU A 39 16.98 -2.51 3.91
N SER A 40 17.87 -1.53 3.77
CA SER A 40 18.12 -0.50 4.77
C SER A 40 17.21 0.69 4.47
N LEU A 41 16.33 1.04 5.39
CA LEU A 41 15.28 2.03 5.15
C LEU A 41 15.40 3.18 6.15
N THR A 42 15.38 4.40 5.65
CA THR A 42 15.20 5.61 6.46
C THR A 42 13.71 5.88 6.60
N THR A 43 13.29 6.16 7.82
CA THR A 43 11.92 6.59 8.15
C THR A 43 11.97 7.84 9.02
N ASP A 44 10.82 8.51 9.24
CA ASP A 44 10.76 9.76 9.98
C ASP A 44 9.49 9.85 10.83
N ALA A 45 9.49 10.73 11.81
CA ALA A 45 8.28 11.16 12.49
C ALA A 45 7.30 11.78 11.47
N GLY A 46 6.00 11.56 11.65
CA GLY A 46 4.98 12.04 10.72
C GLY A 46 4.75 11.14 9.51
N VAL A 47 5.41 9.96 9.43
CA VAL A 47 5.09 8.92 8.46
C VAL A 47 4.57 7.66 9.15
N PHE A 48 3.78 6.87 8.44
CA PHE A 48 3.22 5.64 9.00
C PHE A 48 4.33 4.67 9.43
N SER A 49 4.22 4.14 10.67
CA SER A 49 5.13 3.13 11.24
C SER A 49 6.61 3.55 11.29
N ALA A 50 6.87 4.76 11.78
CA ALA A 50 8.20 5.39 11.81
C ALA A 50 9.31 4.58 12.52
N GLY A 51 8.99 3.73 13.50
CA GLY A 51 10.00 3.01 14.30
C GLY A 51 10.34 1.60 13.81
N GLN A 52 9.53 1.02 12.94
CA GLN A 52 9.71 -0.35 12.40
C GLN A 52 8.80 -0.57 11.21
N VAL A 53 9.14 -1.52 10.36
CA VAL A 53 8.20 -1.95 9.31
C VAL A 53 6.96 -2.57 9.94
N ASP A 54 5.78 -2.09 9.56
CA ASP A 54 4.49 -2.52 10.09
C ASP A 54 4.31 -4.04 10.03
N LYS A 55 3.61 -4.60 11.02
CA LYS A 55 3.41 -6.05 11.13
C LYS A 55 2.55 -6.61 9.99
N GLY A 56 1.57 -5.84 9.52
CA GLY A 56 0.75 -6.20 8.37
C GLY A 56 1.57 -6.19 7.09
N THR A 57 2.35 -5.15 6.88
CA THR A 57 3.31 -5.04 5.77
C THR A 57 4.29 -6.23 5.77
N ARG A 58 4.92 -6.54 6.92
CA ARG A 58 5.79 -7.74 7.01
C ARG A 58 5.06 -9.03 6.72
N TYR A 59 3.80 -9.16 7.14
CA TYR A 59 3.00 -10.34 6.85
C TYR A 59 2.67 -10.44 5.37
N LEU A 60 2.29 -9.33 4.73
CA LEU A 60 2.05 -9.27 3.30
C LEU A 60 3.30 -9.70 2.52
N LEU A 61 4.44 -9.06 2.79
CA LEU A 61 5.70 -9.31 2.08
C LEU A 61 6.22 -10.75 2.23
N LYS A 62 5.97 -11.40 3.39
CA LYS A 62 6.28 -12.83 3.60
C LYS A 62 5.28 -13.77 2.97
N GLY A 63 4.04 -13.34 2.80
CA GLY A 63 2.93 -14.12 2.28
C GLY A 63 2.58 -13.79 0.84
N LEU A 64 3.27 -12.82 0.23
CA LEU A 64 3.15 -12.60 -1.21
C LEU A 64 3.48 -13.93 -1.88
N PRO A 65 2.55 -14.49 -2.69
CA PRO A 65 2.88 -15.53 -3.64
C PRO A 65 4.15 -15.09 -4.36
N THR A 66 5.07 -15.99 -4.62
CA THR A 66 6.21 -15.65 -5.46
C THR A 66 5.66 -14.98 -6.71
N LEU A 67 6.24 -13.87 -7.16
CA LEU A 67 5.78 -13.19 -8.37
C LEU A 67 5.69 -14.15 -9.56
N ASP A 68 6.50 -15.22 -9.51
CA ASP A 68 6.46 -16.38 -10.43
C ASP A 68 5.13 -17.17 -10.40
N SER A 69 4.32 -17.02 -9.35
CA SER A 69 2.99 -17.66 -9.27
C SER A 69 1.89 -16.89 -10.01
N LEU A 70 2.20 -15.70 -10.51
CA LEU A 70 1.32 -14.96 -11.40
C LEU A 70 1.32 -15.60 -12.79
N PRO A 71 0.22 -15.52 -13.55
CA PRO A 71 0.14 -16.08 -14.91
C PRO A 71 1.19 -15.51 -15.87
N ALA A 72 1.64 -14.29 -15.60
CA ALA A 72 2.78 -13.63 -16.23
C ALA A 72 3.49 -12.78 -15.19
N SER A 73 4.80 -12.55 -15.35
CA SER A 73 5.51 -11.56 -14.53
C SER A 73 4.85 -10.19 -14.73
N PRO A 74 4.52 -9.46 -13.64
CA PRO A 74 3.89 -8.15 -13.78
C PRO A 74 4.88 -7.18 -14.42
N GLU A 75 4.42 -6.43 -15.42
CA GLU A 75 5.21 -5.37 -16.05
C GLU A 75 5.04 -4.04 -15.31
N THR A 76 3.83 -3.79 -14.81
CA THR A 76 3.48 -2.55 -14.11
C THR A 76 2.86 -2.85 -12.76
N VAL A 77 3.48 -2.34 -11.70
CA VAL A 77 3.06 -2.57 -10.32
C VAL A 77 2.78 -1.26 -9.61
N LEU A 78 1.73 -1.22 -8.79
CA LEU A 78 1.41 -0.12 -7.89
C LEU A 78 1.55 -0.54 -6.43
N ASP A 79 2.30 0.24 -5.65
CA ASP A 79 2.26 0.27 -4.17
C ASP A 79 1.32 1.41 -3.75
N LEU A 80 0.09 1.07 -3.35
CA LEU A 80 -0.94 2.05 -2.98
C LEU A 80 -0.85 2.38 -1.49
N GLY A 81 -0.56 3.65 -1.17
CA GLY A 81 -0.23 4.10 0.18
C GLY A 81 1.17 3.64 0.57
N CYS A 82 2.16 3.97 -0.26
CA CYS A 82 3.49 3.38 -0.19
C CYS A 82 4.29 3.77 1.07
N GLY A 83 3.92 4.87 1.74
CA GLY A 83 4.71 5.40 2.84
C GLY A 83 6.15 5.67 2.42
N TYR A 84 7.11 5.26 3.25
CA TYR A 84 8.55 5.34 2.96
C TYR A 84 9.07 4.19 2.06
N GLY A 85 8.18 3.45 1.40
CA GLY A 85 8.47 2.53 0.30
C GLY A 85 8.72 1.05 0.64
N PRO A 86 8.44 0.51 1.84
CA PRO A 86 8.83 -0.87 2.18
C PRO A 86 8.22 -1.94 1.28
N ILE A 87 6.99 -1.74 0.78
CA ILE A 87 6.34 -2.68 -0.14
C ILE A 87 6.89 -2.50 -1.56
N GLY A 88 6.81 -1.28 -2.10
CA GLY A 88 7.23 -0.98 -3.47
C GLY A 88 8.68 -1.36 -3.72
N LEU A 89 9.60 -1.03 -2.81
CA LEU A 89 11.01 -1.38 -2.91
C LEU A 89 11.26 -2.90 -2.83
N THR A 90 10.50 -3.62 -1.99
CA THR A 90 10.60 -5.09 -1.95
C THR A 90 10.14 -5.70 -3.27
N VAL A 91 9.03 -5.22 -3.82
CA VAL A 91 8.52 -5.70 -5.12
C VAL A 91 9.49 -5.37 -6.24
N ALA A 92 10.03 -4.15 -6.28
CA ALA A 92 11.02 -3.74 -7.27
C ALA A 92 12.28 -4.61 -7.25
N ARG A 93 12.75 -5.00 -6.07
CA ARG A 93 13.87 -5.94 -5.90
C ARG A 93 13.55 -7.34 -6.41
N ARG A 94 12.31 -7.82 -6.20
CA ARG A 94 11.85 -9.15 -6.63
C ARG A 94 11.51 -9.22 -8.12
N ALA A 95 11.14 -8.09 -8.72
CA ALA A 95 10.75 -7.99 -10.13
C ALA A 95 11.59 -6.89 -10.83
N PRO A 96 12.87 -7.15 -11.12
CA PRO A 96 13.77 -6.13 -11.65
C PRO A 96 13.38 -5.62 -13.05
N SER A 97 12.56 -6.37 -13.79
CA SER A 97 12.02 -5.96 -15.10
C SER A 97 10.71 -5.17 -15.01
N ALA A 98 10.06 -5.14 -13.84
CA ALA A 98 8.82 -4.41 -13.66
C ALA A 98 9.06 -2.92 -13.45
N SER A 99 8.13 -2.08 -13.90
CA SER A 99 8.01 -0.67 -13.49
C SER A 99 7.13 -0.59 -12.25
N VAL A 100 7.72 -0.22 -11.11
CA VAL A 100 7.01 -0.10 -9.83
C VAL A 100 6.69 1.36 -9.55
N TRP A 101 5.42 1.64 -9.32
CA TRP A 101 4.91 2.95 -8.92
C TRP A 101 4.48 2.91 -7.47
N GLY A 102 4.91 3.89 -6.68
CA GLY A 102 4.42 4.08 -5.32
C GLY A 102 3.69 5.40 -5.20
N VAL A 103 2.49 5.38 -4.66
CA VAL A 103 1.71 6.60 -4.39
C VAL A 103 1.40 6.75 -2.92
N ASP A 104 1.52 7.98 -2.43
CA ASP A 104 1.10 8.38 -1.10
C ASP A 104 0.60 9.83 -1.15
N VAL A 105 -0.19 10.24 -0.18
CA VAL A 105 -0.60 11.65 -0.01
C VAL A 105 0.45 12.45 0.73
N ASN A 106 1.31 11.80 1.50
CA ASN A 106 2.32 12.41 2.36
C ASN A 106 3.63 12.62 1.59
N GLU A 107 3.95 13.87 1.24
CA GLU A 107 5.16 14.22 0.48
C GLU A 107 6.45 13.86 1.23
N ARG A 108 6.48 13.93 2.58
CA ARG A 108 7.61 13.48 3.38
C ARG A 108 7.86 11.99 3.21
N ALA A 109 6.80 11.19 3.20
CA ALA A 109 6.89 9.75 2.96
C ALA A 109 7.43 9.45 1.56
N LEU A 110 6.94 10.15 0.53
CA LEU A 110 7.43 10.02 -0.85
C LEU A 110 8.92 10.42 -0.97
N GLY A 111 9.34 11.49 -0.29
CA GLY A 111 10.75 11.89 -0.24
C GLY A 111 11.63 10.78 0.35
N LEU A 112 11.20 10.19 1.47
CA LEU A 112 11.89 9.07 2.08
C LEU A 112 11.90 7.82 1.18
N ALA A 113 10.82 7.53 0.48
CA ALA A 113 10.75 6.38 -0.43
C ALA A 113 11.75 6.52 -1.59
N ARG A 114 11.93 7.73 -2.14
CA ARG A 114 12.94 8.01 -3.17
C ARG A 114 14.37 7.86 -2.64
N GLU A 115 14.65 8.43 -1.46
CA GLU A 115 15.95 8.26 -0.79
C GLU A 115 16.24 6.78 -0.50
N ASN A 116 15.25 6.02 -0.06
CA ASN A 116 15.37 4.58 0.19
C ASN A 116 15.60 3.78 -1.10
N ALA A 117 14.98 4.18 -2.23
CA ALA A 117 15.26 3.57 -3.52
C ALA A 117 16.73 3.75 -3.90
N GLU A 118 17.24 4.98 -3.81
CA GLU A 118 18.63 5.33 -4.09
C GLU A 118 19.60 4.58 -3.16
N ALA A 119 19.36 4.60 -1.84
CA ALA A 119 20.19 3.93 -0.84
C ALA A 119 20.26 2.40 -0.98
N ASN A 120 19.32 1.80 -1.70
CA ASN A 120 19.28 0.36 -1.98
C ASN A 120 19.53 0.03 -3.46
N ASP A 121 20.04 0.93 -4.29
CA ASP A 121 20.30 0.73 -5.72
C ASP A 121 19.08 0.20 -6.51
N ILE A 122 17.88 0.71 -6.19
CA ILE A 122 16.63 0.34 -6.86
C ILE A 122 16.28 1.44 -7.84
N THR A 123 16.35 1.13 -9.14
CA THR A 123 16.16 2.08 -10.23
C THR A 123 14.84 1.93 -10.98
N ASN A 124 14.10 0.85 -10.72
CA ASN A 124 12.84 0.52 -11.37
C ASN A 124 11.60 0.87 -10.51
N ALA A 125 11.77 1.73 -9.48
CA ALA A 125 10.69 2.21 -8.62
C ALA A 125 10.59 3.75 -8.70
N THR A 126 9.36 4.25 -8.88
CA THR A 126 9.03 5.69 -8.95
C THR A 126 7.99 6.02 -7.88
N PHE A 127 8.25 7.04 -7.06
CA PHE A 127 7.38 7.43 -5.95
C PHE A 127 6.87 8.87 -6.16
N VAL A 128 5.54 9.01 -6.30
CA VAL A 128 4.90 10.26 -6.72
C VAL A 128 3.56 10.48 -6.02
N LEU A 129 3.02 11.69 -6.12
CA LEU A 129 1.62 11.93 -5.77
C LEU A 129 0.68 11.22 -6.76
N ALA A 130 -0.51 10.88 -6.30
CA ALA A 130 -1.52 10.22 -7.14
C ALA A 130 -1.89 11.03 -8.39
N SER A 131 -1.84 12.38 -8.29
CA SER A 131 -2.08 13.32 -9.39
C SER A 131 -1.05 13.25 -10.52
N ASP A 132 0.14 12.74 -10.23
CA ASP A 132 1.28 12.74 -11.16
C ASP A 132 1.34 11.44 -11.99
N ILE A 133 0.46 10.48 -11.71
CA ILE A 133 0.35 9.25 -12.49
C ILE A 133 -0.61 9.47 -13.66
N ASP A 134 -0.18 9.10 -14.86
CA ASP A 134 -1.04 9.08 -16.04
C ASP A 134 -2.36 8.37 -15.72
N PRO A 135 -3.52 9.00 -15.91
CA PRO A 135 -4.82 8.41 -15.62
C PRO A 135 -5.11 7.15 -16.45
N GLU A 136 -4.49 7.01 -17.61
CA GLU A 136 -4.64 5.84 -18.48
C GLU A 136 -3.72 4.67 -18.12
N LEU A 137 -2.75 4.88 -17.24
CA LEU A 137 -1.86 3.80 -16.79
C LEU A 137 -2.65 2.71 -16.07
N ARG A 138 -2.45 1.46 -16.45
CA ARG A 138 -3.07 0.26 -15.86
C ARG A 138 -2.02 -0.59 -15.17
N PHE A 139 -2.44 -1.36 -14.18
CA PHE A 139 -1.54 -2.13 -13.32
C PHE A 139 -1.86 -3.63 -13.41
N ASP A 140 -0.82 -4.43 -13.58
CA ASP A 140 -0.92 -5.89 -13.51
C ASP A 140 -0.99 -6.36 -12.06
N LEU A 141 -0.38 -5.58 -11.15
CA LEU A 141 -0.40 -5.85 -9.74
C LEU A 141 -0.55 -4.55 -8.94
N ILE A 142 -1.50 -4.53 -8.01
CA ILE A 142 -1.61 -3.51 -6.97
C ILE A 142 -1.32 -4.18 -5.63
N VAL A 143 -0.39 -3.63 -4.84
CA VAL A 143 -0.08 -4.12 -3.51
C VAL A 143 -0.34 -2.99 -2.52
N SER A 144 -0.96 -3.29 -1.36
CA SER A 144 -1.27 -2.24 -0.40
C SER A 144 -1.40 -2.76 1.04
N ASN A 145 -0.96 -1.94 1.96
CA ASN A 145 -1.42 -1.92 3.34
C ASN A 145 -2.31 -0.67 3.49
N PRO A 146 -3.58 -0.73 3.09
CA PRO A 146 -4.39 0.46 2.89
C PRO A 146 -4.67 1.20 4.19
N PRO A 147 -4.85 2.54 4.14
CA PRO A 147 -5.08 3.38 5.32
C PRO A 147 -6.52 3.22 5.85
N ILE A 148 -6.81 2.12 6.53
CA ILE A 148 -8.16 1.77 7.02
C ILE A 148 -8.77 2.87 7.92
N ARG A 149 -7.93 3.66 8.61
CA ARG A 149 -8.36 4.67 9.58
C ARG A 149 -8.87 5.98 8.97
N ILE A 150 -8.74 6.18 7.67
CA ILE A 150 -9.32 7.36 6.98
C ILE A 150 -10.85 7.35 6.94
N GLY A 151 -11.46 6.28 7.43
CA GLY A 151 -12.90 6.09 7.43
C GLY A 151 -13.37 5.25 6.22
N LYS A 152 -14.55 4.66 6.41
CA LYS A 152 -15.07 3.66 5.45
C LYS A 152 -15.31 4.25 4.07
N GLN A 153 -15.91 5.44 3.99
CA GLN A 153 -16.24 6.07 2.70
C GLN A 153 -14.96 6.42 1.92
N ALA A 154 -14.03 7.13 2.54
CA ALA A 154 -12.78 7.54 1.89
C ALA A 154 -11.94 6.31 1.46
N LEU A 155 -11.92 5.24 2.27
CA LEU A 155 -11.27 3.98 1.90
C LEU A 155 -11.94 3.33 0.67
N HIS A 156 -13.26 3.33 0.62
CA HIS A 156 -14.01 2.77 -0.51
C HIS A 156 -13.75 3.56 -1.80
N GLU A 157 -13.74 4.89 -1.73
CA GLU A 157 -13.42 5.77 -2.85
C GLU A 157 -11.99 5.55 -3.35
N LEU A 158 -11.01 5.51 -2.43
CA LEU A 158 -9.63 5.21 -2.74
C LEU A 158 -9.49 3.87 -3.47
N LEU A 159 -10.06 2.81 -2.90
CA LEU A 159 -9.96 1.48 -3.50
C LEU A 159 -10.71 1.39 -4.83
N SER A 160 -11.88 2.02 -4.99
CA SER A 160 -12.59 2.04 -6.26
C SER A 160 -11.74 2.67 -7.36
N THR A 161 -11.17 3.86 -7.09
CA THR A 161 -10.31 4.58 -8.04
C THR A 161 -9.15 3.73 -8.55
N TRP A 162 -8.47 3.03 -7.65
CA TRP A 162 -7.26 2.29 -8.04
C TRP A 162 -7.52 0.87 -8.51
N LEU A 163 -8.50 0.16 -7.96
CA LEU A 163 -8.84 -1.19 -8.41
C LEU A 163 -9.44 -1.21 -9.82
N ASP A 164 -10.11 -0.14 -10.24
CA ASP A 164 -10.60 0.01 -11.63
C ASP A 164 -9.48 0.28 -12.64
N ARG A 165 -8.26 0.50 -12.16
CA ARG A 165 -7.04 0.62 -12.98
C ARG A 165 -6.27 -0.70 -13.11
N LEU A 166 -6.81 -1.81 -12.63
CA LEU A 166 -6.24 -3.12 -12.91
C LEU A 166 -6.38 -3.46 -14.39
N THR A 167 -5.34 -4.09 -14.96
CA THR A 167 -5.46 -4.74 -16.27
C THR A 167 -6.50 -5.88 -16.21
N PRO A 168 -7.07 -6.35 -17.32
CA PRO A 168 -8.07 -7.42 -17.32
C PRO A 168 -7.63 -8.70 -16.59
N THR A 169 -6.34 -8.99 -16.56
CA THR A 169 -5.73 -10.13 -15.84
C THR A 169 -5.09 -9.72 -14.52
N GLY A 170 -5.11 -8.43 -14.23
CA GLY A 170 -4.48 -7.81 -13.06
C GLY A 170 -5.08 -8.24 -11.73
N ARG A 171 -4.30 -8.10 -10.69
CA ARG A 171 -4.67 -8.47 -9.32
C ARG A 171 -4.26 -7.39 -8.34
N ALA A 172 -4.99 -7.32 -7.23
CA ALA A 172 -4.55 -6.55 -6.08
C ALA A 172 -4.38 -7.46 -4.85
N TRP A 173 -3.34 -7.22 -4.04
CA TRP A 173 -3.14 -7.87 -2.76
C TRP A 173 -3.14 -6.83 -1.65
N LEU A 174 -4.14 -6.94 -0.79
CA LEU A 174 -4.37 -6.00 0.29
C LEU A 174 -4.17 -6.70 1.63
N VAL A 175 -3.34 -6.15 2.52
CA VAL A 175 -3.27 -6.61 3.90
C VAL A 175 -4.17 -5.76 4.79
N VAL A 176 -5.10 -6.41 5.51
CA VAL A 176 -6.09 -5.73 6.34
C VAL A 176 -6.16 -6.40 7.72
N GLN A 177 -6.21 -5.60 8.77
CA GLN A 177 -6.43 -6.13 10.12
C GLN A 177 -7.87 -6.65 10.25
N LYS A 178 -8.02 -7.85 10.85
CA LYS A 178 -9.32 -8.51 11.01
C LYS A 178 -10.33 -7.63 11.76
N HIS A 179 -9.93 -7.07 12.88
CA HIS A 179 -10.79 -6.23 13.73
C HIS A 179 -11.08 -4.84 13.14
N LEU A 180 -10.35 -4.41 12.12
CA LEU A 180 -10.61 -3.17 11.39
C LEU A 180 -11.51 -3.37 10.16
N GLY A 181 -12.21 -4.51 10.08
CA GLY A 181 -13.26 -4.71 9.08
C GLY A 181 -12.83 -5.44 7.81
N SER A 182 -11.82 -6.32 7.87
CA SER A 182 -11.38 -7.07 6.68
C SER A 182 -12.50 -7.87 6.00
N ASP A 183 -13.45 -8.42 6.76
CA ASP A 183 -14.57 -9.19 6.21
C ASP A 183 -15.61 -8.30 5.54
N SER A 184 -15.93 -7.16 6.16
CA SER A 184 -16.86 -6.18 5.57
C SER A 184 -16.27 -5.52 4.33
N LEU A 185 -14.95 -5.28 4.30
CA LEU A 185 -14.26 -4.76 3.13
C LEU A 185 -14.29 -5.76 1.97
N ALA A 186 -13.99 -7.04 2.24
CA ALA A 186 -14.07 -8.11 1.23
C ALA A 186 -15.49 -8.25 0.67
N ALA A 187 -16.51 -8.26 1.54
CA ALA A 187 -17.91 -8.32 1.13
C ALA A 187 -18.32 -7.11 0.27
N TRP A 188 -17.88 -5.90 0.65
CA TRP A 188 -18.12 -4.71 -0.13
C TRP A 188 -17.46 -4.78 -1.52
N MET A 189 -16.18 -5.13 -1.62
CA MET A 189 -15.49 -5.27 -2.91
C MET A 189 -16.21 -6.28 -3.81
N THR A 190 -16.64 -7.42 -3.24
CA THR A 190 -17.42 -8.42 -3.98
C THR A 190 -18.75 -7.86 -4.47
N ALA A 191 -19.47 -7.10 -3.64
CA ALA A 191 -20.72 -6.45 -4.01
C ALA A 191 -20.55 -5.38 -5.11
N GLN A 192 -19.35 -4.79 -5.21
CA GLN A 192 -19.00 -3.85 -6.28
C GLN A 192 -18.56 -4.55 -7.58
N GLY A 193 -18.52 -5.89 -7.61
CA GLY A 193 -18.20 -6.69 -8.81
C GLY A 193 -16.75 -7.14 -8.96
N TRP A 194 -15.86 -6.80 -8.01
CA TRP A 194 -14.50 -7.35 -8.00
C TRP A 194 -14.52 -8.77 -7.40
N ALA A 195 -13.88 -9.72 -8.09
CA ALA A 195 -13.72 -11.06 -7.53
C ALA A 195 -12.71 -11.01 -6.37
N THR A 196 -13.20 -11.21 -5.15
CA THR A 196 -12.40 -11.07 -3.92
C THR A 196 -12.26 -12.41 -3.22
N ALA A 197 -11.02 -12.80 -2.90
CA ALA A 197 -10.69 -14.01 -2.17
C ALA A 197 -9.73 -13.72 -1.01
N ARG A 198 -9.79 -14.55 0.04
CA ARG A 198 -8.84 -14.50 1.14
C ARG A 198 -7.69 -15.48 0.87
N LEU A 199 -6.48 -14.97 0.64
CA LEU A 199 -5.27 -15.78 0.43
C LEU A 199 -4.69 -16.30 1.75
N GLY A 200 -4.81 -15.52 2.84
CA GLY A 200 -4.20 -15.91 4.10
C GLY A 200 -4.78 -15.18 5.31
N SER A 201 -4.53 -15.75 6.49
CA SER A 201 -4.87 -15.14 7.78
C SER A 201 -3.84 -15.52 8.82
N ARG A 202 -3.21 -14.53 9.45
CA ARG A 202 -2.20 -14.76 10.50
C ARG A 202 -2.16 -13.59 11.49
N LYS A 203 -2.11 -13.90 12.78
CA LYS A 203 -1.91 -12.91 13.87
C LYS A 203 -2.80 -11.67 13.77
N GLY A 204 -4.08 -11.87 13.40
CA GLY A 204 -5.04 -10.77 13.29
C GLY A 204 -5.02 -10.00 11.96
N PHE A 205 -4.18 -10.38 11.00
CA PHE A 205 -4.16 -9.83 9.65
C PHE A 205 -4.73 -10.83 8.64
N ARG A 206 -5.30 -10.32 7.56
CA ARG A 206 -5.74 -11.06 6.38
C ARG A 206 -5.10 -10.48 5.14
N ILE A 207 -4.74 -11.36 4.20
CA ILE A 207 -4.38 -10.97 2.83
C ILE A 207 -5.59 -11.26 1.96
N LEU A 208 -6.09 -10.22 1.30
CA LEU A 208 -7.17 -10.30 0.32
C LEU A 208 -6.58 -10.19 -1.07
N GLU A 209 -6.94 -11.12 -1.96
CA GLU A 209 -6.74 -10.98 -3.39
C GLU A 209 -8.00 -10.41 -4.01
N VAL A 210 -7.81 -9.42 -4.86
CA VAL A 210 -8.88 -8.79 -5.65
C VAL A 210 -8.49 -8.89 -7.13
N ARG A 211 -9.41 -9.28 -7.98
CA ARG A 211 -9.21 -9.35 -9.44
C ARG A 211 -10.09 -8.32 -10.12
N ALA A 212 -9.68 -7.88 -11.30
CA ALA A 212 -10.43 -6.95 -12.11
C ALA A 212 -11.89 -7.39 -12.30
N ARG A 213 -12.79 -6.44 -12.46
CA ARG A 213 -14.21 -6.71 -12.74
C ARG A 213 -14.36 -7.46 -14.06
N LYS A 214 -15.23 -8.47 -14.08
CA LYS A 214 -15.60 -9.14 -15.33
C LYS A 214 -16.40 -8.18 -16.19
N GLY A 215 -15.87 -7.70 -17.27
CA GLY A 215 -16.54 -6.75 -18.17
C GLY A 215 -15.57 -5.77 -18.85
N LEU A 216 -14.48 -5.41 -18.20
CA LEU A 216 -13.43 -4.56 -18.82
C LEU A 216 -12.66 -5.28 -19.94
N ALA A 217 -12.73 -6.61 -20.02
CA ALA A 217 -12.05 -7.42 -21.04
C ALA A 217 -12.71 -7.38 -22.43
N GLN A 218 -13.92 -6.83 -22.58
CA GLN A 218 -14.68 -6.89 -23.85
C GLN A 218 -14.58 -5.62 -24.72
N GLU A 219 -14.05 -4.50 -24.18
CA GLU A 219 -14.00 -3.25 -24.93
C GLU A 219 -12.71 -2.99 -25.72
N ILE A 220 -11.70 -3.88 -25.58
CA ILE A 220 -10.38 -3.71 -26.25
C ILE A 220 -10.27 -4.53 -27.56
N THR A 221 -11.34 -5.24 -27.98
CA THR A 221 -11.32 -6.08 -29.17
C THR A 221 -12.34 -5.61 -30.24
N THR A 222 -12.48 -4.29 -30.42
CA THR A 222 -13.25 -3.77 -31.56
C THR A 222 -12.44 -2.73 -32.31
#